data_a1f6a722aaca52533d48b970c6a08d07
#
_entry.id   a1f6a722aaca52533d48b970c6a08d07
#
_cell.length_a   1.000
_cell.length_b   1.000
_cell.length_c   1.000
_cell.angle_alpha   90.00
_cell.angle_beta   90.00
_cell.angle_gamma   90.00
#
_symmetry.space_group_name_H-M   'P 1'
#
loop_
_entity.id
_entity.type
_entity.pdbx_description
1 polymer ?
#
loop_
_entity_poly.entity_id
_entity_poly.type
_entity_poly.pdbx_seq_one_letter_code
_entity_poly.pdbx_strand_id
1 'polypeptide(L)'
;MKKENKSFKYINVLYKIGEKEYFKTIKDGSGGDIKIYKINDYEIKTVKQISKEENISEEEVYSKYYNRIMTTTNAQTSIRDRVWEATDSENNMYIANYVPSSGKNKGNPIDLIFMGKQKVLVIWLKDTAEIENGIIYKKEKIGTYWDGFSWINVTKEGNIRFENGKKPIALIQQLMQLIPNKKEGIILDFFSGSASTAHAVLQENFITNNKYKFILVQLKEEILPTTKENKEYLKYLKEEKILPFVSEIGKERIRRAGKKIKEENPETTKEFDIGFRVLKIDESNMKDVYYAASEYDQKNLDGLESNIKEDRNDLDLLFGCLLDWGLPLSLPYTSDIVGKYTIHTYNEGDLVACFNEDVSEDVVKEIARKKPLRAVFRDSSFSNSASKINVFEIFKMISPETSVKVI
;
A
#
# COMPACT_ATOMS: atom_id res chain seq x y z
N MET A 1 -15.99 -4.12 -2.15
CA MET A 1 -16.67 -3.58 -3.34
C MET A 1 -17.96 -2.92 -2.90
N LYS A 2 -18.09 -1.62 -3.12
CA LYS A 2 -19.33 -0.90 -2.83
C LYS A 2 -20.16 -0.93 -4.11
N LYS A 3 -21.25 -1.66 -4.10
CA LYS A 3 -22.23 -1.62 -5.22
C LYS A 3 -23.35 -0.69 -4.82
N GLU A 4 -23.59 0.32 -5.63
CA GLU A 4 -24.81 1.14 -5.53
C GLU A 4 -26.01 0.20 -5.68
N ASN A 5 -26.83 0.09 -4.66
CA ASN A 5 -27.89 -0.90 -4.67
C ASN A 5 -29.23 -0.28 -5.00
N LYS A 6 -29.64 -0.38 -6.26
CA LYS A 6 -30.98 0.03 -6.72
C LYS A 6 -32.10 -0.93 -6.29
N SER A 7 -31.79 -2.04 -5.61
CA SER A 7 -32.81 -3.00 -5.14
C SER A 7 -32.41 -3.60 -3.79
N PHE A 8 -32.67 -2.85 -2.71
CA PHE A 8 -32.58 -3.42 -1.37
C PHE A 8 -33.73 -4.41 -1.15
N LYS A 9 -33.38 -5.65 -0.70
CA LYS A 9 -34.36 -6.58 -0.15
C LYS A 9 -34.80 -6.20 1.27
N TYR A 10 -34.28 -5.11 1.81
CA TYR A 10 -34.58 -4.57 3.12
C TYR A 10 -35.74 -3.57 2.98
N ILE A 11 -36.96 -4.07 3.13
CA ILE A 11 -38.17 -3.27 2.93
C ILE A 11 -38.94 -3.02 4.21
N ASN A 12 -38.55 -3.66 5.31
CA ASN A 12 -39.23 -3.58 6.59
C ASN A 12 -38.48 -2.70 7.57
N VAL A 13 -39.21 -1.90 8.32
CA VAL A 13 -38.73 -1.02 9.38
C VAL A 13 -39.35 -1.46 10.69
N LEU A 14 -38.57 -1.70 11.73
CA LEU A 14 -39.05 -1.83 13.07
C LEU A 14 -39.46 -0.45 13.57
N TYR A 15 -40.72 -0.08 13.29
CA TYR A 15 -41.26 1.27 13.50
C TYR A 15 -41.39 1.63 14.96
N LYS A 16 -41.99 0.69 15.74
CA LYS A 16 -42.05 0.76 17.20
C LYS A 16 -41.48 -0.50 17.81
N ILE A 17 -40.89 -0.38 18.97
CA ILE A 17 -40.41 -1.46 19.79
C ILE A 17 -40.78 -1.13 21.26
N GLY A 18 -41.47 -2.02 21.90
CA GLY A 18 -41.82 -1.93 23.32
C GLY A 18 -40.66 -2.33 24.23
N GLU A 19 -40.94 -2.40 25.50
CA GLU A 19 -39.97 -2.82 26.50
C GLU A 19 -39.61 -4.31 26.34
N LYS A 20 -38.35 -4.61 26.60
CA LYS A 20 -37.88 -5.99 26.66
C LYS A 20 -38.06 -6.55 28.07
N GLU A 21 -38.81 -7.62 28.17
CA GLU A 21 -39.00 -8.37 29.43
C GLU A 21 -38.05 -9.57 29.45
N TYR A 22 -37.40 -9.79 30.61
CA TYR A 22 -36.64 -11.00 30.81
C TYR A 22 -37.54 -12.23 30.74
N PHE A 23 -37.18 -13.16 29.85
CA PHE A 23 -37.94 -14.39 29.68
C PHE A 23 -37.28 -15.57 30.41
N LYS A 24 -36.05 -15.90 30.05
CA LYS A 24 -35.25 -16.94 30.73
C LYS A 24 -33.79 -16.96 30.29
N THR A 25 -32.97 -17.71 31.02
CA THR A 25 -31.59 -18.02 30.63
C THR A 25 -31.47 -19.48 30.20
N ILE A 26 -30.78 -19.74 29.11
CA ILE A 26 -30.41 -21.07 28.60
C ILE A 26 -28.91 -21.18 28.40
N LYS A 27 -28.39 -22.40 28.25
CA LYS A 27 -26.97 -22.62 27.97
C LYS A 27 -26.71 -22.63 26.46
N ASP A 28 -25.60 -22.04 26.04
CA ASP A 28 -25.04 -22.26 24.70
C ASP A 28 -24.34 -23.65 24.61
N GLY A 29 -23.85 -24.02 23.42
CA GLY A 29 -23.19 -25.32 23.24
C GLY A 29 -21.83 -25.43 23.94
N SER A 30 -21.25 -24.33 24.42
CA SER A 30 -19.95 -24.24 25.11
C SER A 30 -20.09 -24.06 26.64
N GLY A 31 -21.34 -24.02 27.17
CA GLY A 31 -21.62 -23.81 28.56
C GLY A 31 -21.84 -22.37 28.99
N GLY A 32 -21.72 -21.41 28.06
CA GLY A 32 -22.04 -20.01 28.27
C GLY A 32 -23.52 -19.75 28.42
N ASP A 33 -23.88 -18.60 29.00
CA ASP A 33 -25.29 -18.21 29.19
C ASP A 33 -25.82 -17.42 28.01
N ILE A 34 -27.04 -17.78 27.56
CA ILE A 34 -27.86 -16.99 26.64
C ILE A 34 -29.04 -16.46 27.43
N LYS A 35 -29.10 -15.16 27.63
CA LYS A 35 -30.25 -14.50 28.24
C LYS A 35 -31.31 -14.18 27.19
N ILE A 36 -32.48 -14.71 27.31
CA ILE A 36 -33.60 -14.49 26.39
C ILE A 36 -34.53 -13.45 26.98
N TYR A 37 -34.86 -12.45 26.17
CA TYR A 37 -35.86 -11.42 26.48
C TYR A 37 -36.97 -11.51 25.45
N LYS A 38 -38.22 -11.27 25.89
CA LYS A 38 -39.43 -11.18 25.05
C LYS A 38 -39.78 -9.72 24.82
N ILE A 39 -40.21 -9.41 23.61
CA ILE A 39 -40.77 -8.10 23.23
C ILE A 39 -42.24 -8.35 22.86
N ASN A 40 -43.14 -7.83 23.66
CA ASN A 40 -44.56 -8.07 23.52
C ASN A 40 -45.26 -7.07 22.61
N ASP A 41 -44.76 -5.82 22.55
CA ASP A 41 -45.34 -4.74 21.75
C ASP A 41 -44.29 -4.25 20.71
N TYR A 42 -44.57 -4.51 19.47
CA TYR A 42 -43.74 -4.00 18.35
C TYR A 42 -44.57 -3.79 17.09
N GLU A 43 -44.19 -2.82 16.29
CA GLU A 43 -44.81 -2.51 15.02
C GLU A 43 -43.80 -2.52 13.88
N ILE A 44 -44.11 -3.24 12.81
CA ILE A 44 -43.32 -3.30 11.59
C ILE A 44 -44.10 -2.67 10.46
N LYS A 45 -43.50 -1.70 9.80
CA LYS A 45 -44.02 -1.08 8.59
C LYS A 45 -43.05 -1.25 7.43
N THR A 46 -43.57 -1.27 6.24
CA THR A 46 -42.70 -1.23 5.04
C THR A 46 -42.20 0.19 4.79
N VAL A 47 -41.06 0.33 4.12
CA VAL A 47 -40.53 1.62 3.69
C VAL A 47 -41.59 2.41 2.91
N LYS A 48 -42.37 1.74 2.03
CA LYS A 48 -43.44 2.36 1.25
C LYS A 48 -44.61 2.85 2.10
N GLN A 49 -44.97 2.14 3.17
CA GLN A 49 -46.02 2.60 4.08
C GLN A 49 -45.60 3.84 4.83
N ILE A 50 -44.38 3.87 5.37
CA ILE A 50 -43.85 5.05 6.08
C ILE A 50 -43.73 6.25 5.14
N SER A 51 -43.20 6.04 3.92
CA SER A 51 -43.12 7.08 2.90
C SER A 51 -44.47 7.77 2.65
N LYS A 52 -45.57 6.99 2.57
CA LYS A 52 -46.92 7.52 2.40
C LYS A 52 -47.47 8.19 3.67
N GLU A 53 -47.28 7.59 4.83
CA GLU A 53 -47.79 8.11 6.09
C GLU A 53 -47.13 9.41 6.53
N GLU A 54 -45.80 9.50 6.31
CA GLU A 54 -45.00 10.66 6.70
C GLU A 54 -44.82 11.68 5.57
N ASN A 55 -45.35 11.38 4.36
CA ASN A 55 -45.23 12.21 3.17
C ASN A 55 -43.78 12.61 2.84
N ILE A 56 -42.87 11.65 2.88
CA ILE A 56 -41.45 11.78 2.56
C ILE A 56 -41.04 10.74 1.50
N SER A 57 -39.92 10.98 0.80
CA SER A 57 -39.41 10.00 -0.17
C SER A 57 -38.95 8.71 0.46
N GLU A 58 -38.92 7.60 -0.29
CA GLU A 58 -38.35 6.33 0.20
C GLU A 58 -36.89 6.49 0.62
N GLU A 59 -36.11 7.34 -0.06
CA GLU A 59 -34.72 7.66 0.27
C GLU A 59 -34.59 8.34 1.64
N GLU A 60 -35.48 9.27 1.93
CA GLU A 60 -35.56 9.92 3.24
C GLU A 60 -35.96 8.91 4.34
N VAL A 61 -36.87 7.96 4.06
CA VAL A 61 -37.19 6.86 5.01
C VAL A 61 -35.94 6.02 5.28
N TYR A 62 -35.17 5.65 4.23
CA TYR A 62 -33.92 4.90 4.41
C TYR A 62 -32.91 5.65 5.27
N SER A 63 -32.77 6.95 5.10
CA SER A 63 -31.87 7.78 5.91
C SER A 63 -32.35 7.92 7.35
N LYS A 64 -33.63 8.25 7.57
CA LYS A 64 -34.24 8.50 8.87
C LYS A 64 -34.28 7.25 9.75
N TYR A 65 -34.63 6.09 9.15
CA TYR A 65 -34.80 4.83 9.85
C TYR A 65 -33.64 3.84 9.64
N TYR A 66 -32.49 4.28 9.15
CA TYR A 66 -31.33 3.44 8.80
C TYR A 66 -31.00 2.36 9.83
N ASN A 67 -31.00 2.74 11.11
CA ASN A 67 -30.68 1.83 12.21
C ASN A 67 -31.81 0.84 12.56
N ARG A 68 -33.00 1.02 11.99
CA ARG A 68 -34.21 0.23 12.25
C ARG A 68 -34.73 -0.52 11.02
N ILE A 69 -34.11 -0.31 9.86
CA ILE A 69 -34.45 -1.06 8.65
C ILE A 69 -33.87 -2.47 8.74
N MET A 70 -34.66 -3.45 8.42
CA MET A 70 -34.32 -4.85 8.58
C MET A 70 -34.83 -5.75 7.47
N THR A 71 -34.23 -6.92 7.36
CA THR A 71 -34.74 -8.10 6.67
C THR A 71 -34.65 -9.30 7.60
N THR A 72 -35.24 -10.42 7.22
CA THR A 72 -35.16 -11.66 7.99
C THR A 72 -34.48 -12.74 7.15
N THR A 73 -33.78 -13.64 7.83
CA THR A 73 -33.18 -14.81 7.21
C THR A 73 -33.47 -16.06 8.04
N ASN A 74 -33.66 -17.17 7.34
CA ASN A 74 -33.82 -18.47 7.97
C ASN A 74 -32.43 -19.09 8.22
N ALA A 75 -31.60 -18.41 9.04
CA ALA A 75 -30.28 -18.90 9.39
C ALA A 75 -30.39 -20.11 10.30
N GLN A 76 -29.98 -21.27 9.81
CA GLN A 76 -29.80 -22.47 10.62
C GLN A 76 -28.57 -22.30 11.52
N THR A 77 -28.75 -21.86 12.74
CA THR A 77 -27.69 -21.71 13.74
C THR A 77 -28.06 -22.46 15.00
N SER A 78 -27.10 -23.03 15.69
CA SER A 78 -27.29 -23.70 16.96
C SER A 78 -27.99 -22.80 18.02
N ILE A 79 -27.79 -21.50 17.97
CA ILE A 79 -28.45 -20.52 18.85
C ILE A 79 -29.92 -20.36 18.48
N ARG A 80 -30.26 -20.30 17.20
CA ARG A 80 -31.65 -20.24 16.76
C ARG A 80 -32.46 -21.47 17.27
N ASP A 81 -31.90 -22.65 17.09
CA ASP A 81 -32.57 -23.90 17.49
C ASP A 81 -32.80 -23.93 19.01
N ARG A 82 -31.81 -23.51 19.78
CA ARG A 82 -31.94 -23.37 21.25
C ARG A 82 -32.98 -22.32 21.67
N VAL A 83 -33.01 -21.18 20.96
CA VAL A 83 -34.05 -20.16 21.18
C VAL A 83 -35.43 -20.69 20.82
N TRP A 84 -35.53 -21.47 19.74
CA TRP A 84 -36.81 -22.11 19.34
C TRP A 84 -37.31 -23.09 20.38
N GLU A 85 -36.48 -24.00 20.85
CA GLU A 85 -36.81 -24.97 21.89
C GLU A 85 -37.18 -24.30 23.23
N ALA A 86 -36.61 -23.14 23.49
CA ALA A 86 -36.74 -22.41 24.73
C ALA A 86 -37.94 -21.46 24.79
N THR A 87 -38.57 -21.15 23.66
CA THR A 87 -39.62 -20.13 23.54
C THR A 87 -40.92 -20.75 23.01
N ASP A 88 -42.01 -19.98 23.14
CA ASP A 88 -43.31 -20.37 22.60
C ASP A 88 -43.35 -20.36 21.07
N SER A 89 -44.36 -21.01 20.49
CA SER A 89 -44.64 -21.03 19.04
C SER A 89 -45.44 -19.82 18.55
N GLU A 90 -45.65 -18.82 19.41
CA GLU A 90 -46.37 -17.61 19.05
C GLU A 90 -45.56 -16.68 18.17
N ASN A 91 -46.26 -15.73 17.56
CA ASN A 91 -45.62 -14.74 16.65
C ASN A 91 -45.01 -13.58 17.44
N ASN A 92 -44.15 -13.93 18.42
CA ASN A 92 -43.47 -12.97 19.27
C ASN A 92 -42.03 -12.66 18.74
N MET A 93 -41.47 -11.58 19.24
CA MET A 93 -40.09 -11.20 19.02
C MET A 93 -39.26 -11.51 20.26
N TYR A 94 -38.12 -12.16 20.08
CA TYR A 94 -37.17 -12.52 21.15
C TYR A 94 -35.79 -11.95 20.87
N ILE A 95 -35.14 -11.48 21.93
CA ILE A 95 -33.75 -11.08 21.92
C ILE A 95 -32.94 -12.14 22.68
N ALA A 96 -31.95 -12.71 22.01
CA ALA A 96 -30.95 -13.58 22.63
C ALA A 96 -29.66 -12.79 22.85
N ASN A 97 -29.35 -12.47 24.09
CA ASN A 97 -28.12 -11.83 24.51
C ASN A 97 -27.12 -12.87 24.96
N TYR A 98 -25.96 -12.93 24.32
CA TYR A 98 -24.89 -13.88 24.65
C TYR A 98 -23.52 -13.38 24.24
N VAL A 99 -22.45 -14.02 24.76
CA VAL A 99 -21.08 -13.73 24.43
C VAL A 99 -20.53 -14.80 23.47
N PRO A 100 -20.26 -14.48 22.19
CA PRO A 100 -19.72 -15.45 21.25
C PRO A 100 -18.32 -15.94 21.66
N SER A 101 -18.08 -17.25 21.55
CA SER A 101 -16.79 -17.88 21.79
C SER A 101 -15.84 -17.80 20.57
N SER A 102 -16.34 -17.38 19.40
CA SER A 102 -15.58 -17.27 18.16
C SER A 102 -16.12 -16.15 17.25
N GLY A 103 -15.39 -15.86 16.19
CA GLY A 103 -15.79 -14.87 15.17
C GLY A 103 -15.48 -13.42 15.56
N LYS A 104 -16.00 -12.47 14.75
CA LYS A 104 -15.73 -11.02 14.87
C LYS A 104 -16.06 -10.44 16.25
N ASN A 105 -17.12 -10.96 16.89
CA ASN A 105 -17.62 -10.47 18.18
C ASN A 105 -17.18 -11.35 19.36
N LYS A 106 -16.14 -12.18 19.20
CA LYS A 106 -15.61 -13.05 20.26
C LYS A 106 -15.36 -12.24 21.55
N GLY A 107 -15.91 -12.73 22.66
CA GLY A 107 -15.72 -12.12 23.98
C GLY A 107 -16.56 -10.88 24.26
N ASN A 108 -17.32 -10.35 23.29
CA ASN A 108 -18.20 -9.20 23.47
C ASN A 108 -19.67 -9.63 23.45
N PRO A 109 -20.52 -9.13 24.36
CA PRO A 109 -21.93 -9.45 24.34
C PRO A 109 -22.61 -8.88 23.09
N ILE A 110 -23.46 -9.69 22.47
CA ILE A 110 -24.28 -9.30 21.32
C ILE A 110 -25.74 -9.68 21.51
N ASP A 111 -26.62 -8.91 20.88
CA ASP A 111 -28.05 -9.17 20.82
C ASP A 111 -28.41 -9.73 19.44
N LEU A 112 -28.95 -10.93 19.38
CA LEU A 112 -29.58 -11.50 18.19
C LEU A 112 -31.10 -11.44 18.35
N ILE A 113 -31.79 -10.92 17.35
CA ILE A 113 -33.25 -10.78 17.37
C ILE A 113 -33.88 -11.87 16.50
N PHE A 114 -34.76 -12.61 17.08
CA PHE A 114 -35.56 -13.66 16.44
C PHE A 114 -37.03 -13.29 16.44
N MET A 115 -37.73 -13.50 15.33
CA MET A 115 -39.14 -13.14 15.22
C MET A 115 -39.95 -14.19 14.50
N GLY A 116 -41.24 -14.13 14.77
CA GLY A 116 -42.25 -14.99 14.19
C GLY A 116 -42.24 -16.42 14.73
N LYS A 117 -43.18 -17.23 14.27
CA LYS A 117 -43.32 -18.64 14.66
C LYS A 117 -42.04 -19.46 14.36
N GLN A 118 -41.36 -19.15 13.26
CA GLN A 118 -40.15 -19.88 12.83
C GLN A 118 -38.85 -19.31 13.42
N LYS A 119 -38.93 -18.32 14.30
CA LYS A 119 -37.79 -17.67 14.93
C LYS A 119 -36.72 -17.30 13.89
N VAL A 120 -37.15 -16.60 12.82
CA VAL A 120 -36.21 -16.10 11.80
C VAL A 120 -35.32 -15.00 12.36
N LEU A 121 -34.06 -15.02 12.01
CA LEU A 121 -33.09 -14.03 12.47
C LEU A 121 -33.31 -12.69 11.75
N VAL A 122 -33.36 -11.62 12.51
CA VAL A 122 -33.39 -10.25 12.01
C VAL A 122 -31.99 -9.81 11.65
N ILE A 123 -31.83 -9.26 10.44
CA ILE A 123 -30.60 -8.65 9.96
C ILE A 123 -30.85 -7.17 9.71
N TRP A 124 -30.05 -6.33 10.36
CA TRP A 124 -30.17 -4.89 10.21
C TRP A 124 -29.47 -4.37 8.99
N LEU A 125 -30.02 -3.35 8.32
CA LEU A 125 -29.38 -2.67 7.20
C LEU A 125 -28.03 -2.08 7.60
N LYS A 126 -27.92 -1.47 8.78
CA LYS A 126 -26.69 -0.89 9.34
C LYS A 126 -25.52 -1.88 9.44
N ASP A 127 -25.79 -3.18 9.58
CA ASP A 127 -24.76 -4.21 9.70
C ASP A 127 -24.25 -4.70 8.35
N THR A 128 -24.99 -4.41 7.27
CA THR A 128 -24.75 -4.91 5.91
C THR A 128 -24.59 -3.82 4.87
N ALA A 129 -24.76 -2.57 5.24
CA ALA A 129 -24.65 -1.41 4.35
C ALA A 129 -23.89 -0.26 5.02
N GLU A 130 -23.49 0.72 4.22
CA GLU A 130 -22.93 2.01 4.64
C GLU A 130 -23.65 3.14 3.91
N ILE A 131 -23.73 4.31 4.55
CA ILE A 131 -24.21 5.54 3.92
C ILE A 131 -23.02 6.43 3.60
N GLU A 132 -22.86 6.82 2.36
CA GLU A 132 -21.88 7.81 1.91
C GLU A 132 -22.59 8.85 1.04
N ASN A 133 -22.46 10.12 1.40
CA ASN A 133 -23.09 11.25 0.69
C ASN A 133 -24.60 11.05 0.46
N GLY A 134 -25.32 10.46 1.43
CA GLY A 134 -26.75 10.18 1.34
C GLY A 134 -27.11 8.94 0.51
N ILE A 135 -26.14 8.26 -0.09
CA ILE A 135 -26.34 7.03 -0.87
C ILE A 135 -26.02 5.81 0.00
N ILE A 136 -26.89 4.81 -0.05
CA ILE A 136 -26.69 3.58 0.71
C ILE A 136 -25.99 2.53 -0.16
N TYR A 137 -24.84 2.05 0.31
CA TYR A 137 -24.04 1.02 -0.34
C TYR A 137 -24.11 -0.29 0.46
N LYS A 138 -24.48 -1.38 -0.21
CA LYS A 138 -24.46 -2.70 0.40
C LYS A 138 -23.02 -3.19 0.58
N LYS A 139 -22.69 -3.69 1.78
CA LYS A 139 -21.45 -4.41 2.04
C LYS A 139 -21.59 -5.84 1.57
N GLU A 140 -20.78 -6.23 0.60
CA GLU A 140 -20.68 -7.60 0.16
C GLU A 140 -19.33 -8.18 0.56
N LYS A 141 -19.32 -9.44 1.00
CA LYS A 141 -18.05 -10.16 1.21
C LYS A 141 -17.41 -10.38 -0.15
N ILE A 142 -16.12 -10.12 -0.25
CA ILE A 142 -15.34 -10.44 -1.44
C ILE A 142 -15.26 -11.97 -1.54
N GLY A 143 -15.83 -12.53 -2.60
CA GLY A 143 -15.72 -13.94 -2.91
C GLY A 143 -14.39 -14.26 -3.62
N THR A 144 -14.21 -15.50 -4.00
CA THR A 144 -13.06 -15.98 -4.78
C THR A 144 -13.20 -15.72 -6.29
N TYR A 145 -14.40 -15.49 -6.76
CA TYR A 145 -14.68 -15.09 -8.14
C TYR A 145 -14.84 -13.57 -8.20
N TRP A 146 -14.01 -12.95 -9.05
CA TRP A 146 -13.97 -11.50 -9.22
C TRP A 146 -14.34 -11.12 -10.65
N ASP A 147 -15.42 -10.40 -10.76
CA ASP A 147 -15.92 -9.82 -12.02
C ASP A 147 -16.01 -8.29 -11.93
N GLY A 148 -16.49 -7.66 -12.98
CA GLY A 148 -16.77 -6.22 -12.99
C GLY A 148 -15.55 -5.34 -13.28
N PHE A 149 -14.38 -5.90 -13.62
CA PHE A 149 -13.26 -5.12 -14.14
C PHE A 149 -13.45 -4.86 -15.63
N SER A 150 -13.30 -3.59 -16.03
CA SER A 150 -13.27 -3.27 -17.45
C SER A 150 -11.90 -3.65 -18.02
N TRP A 151 -11.91 -4.55 -18.99
CA TRP A 151 -10.74 -4.90 -19.80
C TRP A 151 -10.69 -4.08 -21.09
N ILE A 152 -11.74 -3.30 -21.37
CA ILE A 152 -11.84 -2.39 -22.51
C ILE A 152 -10.98 -1.16 -22.19
N ASN A 153 -10.16 -0.74 -23.14
CA ASN A 153 -9.25 0.41 -23.00
C ASN A 153 -8.11 0.27 -21.96
N VAL A 154 -7.92 -0.88 -21.33
CA VAL A 154 -6.81 -1.13 -20.42
C VAL A 154 -5.46 -0.82 -21.09
N THR A 155 -5.33 -1.08 -22.38
CA THR A 155 -4.13 -0.75 -23.19
C THR A 155 -3.76 0.73 -23.14
N LYS A 156 -4.73 1.64 -22.98
CA LYS A 156 -4.54 3.09 -22.88
C LYS A 156 -4.56 3.63 -21.46
N GLU A 157 -4.86 2.79 -20.47
CA GLU A 157 -4.96 3.20 -19.08
C GLU A 157 -3.62 3.79 -18.59
N GLY A 158 -3.68 4.93 -17.87
CA GLY A 158 -2.50 5.67 -17.43
C GLY A 158 -1.86 6.53 -18.53
N ASN A 159 -2.62 6.86 -19.59
CA ASN A 159 -2.18 7.70 -20.73
C ASN A 159 -0.91 7.18 -21.41
N ILE A 160 -0.69 5.89 -21.39
CA ILE A 160 0.40 5.22 -22.11
C ILE A 160 -0.12 3.93 -22.74
N ARG A 161 0.17 3.77 -24.03
CA ARG A 161 -0.18 2.56 -24.75
C ARG A 161 0.74 1.41 -24.34
N PHE A 162 0.15 0.23 -24.07
CA PHE A 162 0.89 -1.00 -23.84
C PHE A 162 -0.01 -2.17 -24.28
N GLU A 163 0.41 -2.85 -25.33
CA GLU A 163 -0.50 -3.72 -26.11
C GLU A 163 -0.92 -4.98 -25.35
N ASN A 164 -0.01 -5.66 -24.68
CA ASN A 164 -0.29 -6.97 -24.10
C ASN A 164 0.07 -7.03 -22.61
N GLY A 165 -0.75 -7.75 -21.83
CA GLY A 165 -0.45 -8.06 -20.45
C GLY A 165 -0.72 -6.95 -19.42
N LYS A 166 -1.25 -5.79 -19.83
CA LYS A 166 -1.60 -4.71 -18.92
C LYS A 166 -2.77 -5.10 -18.01
N LYS A 167 -2.63 -4.89 -16.72
CA LYS A 167 -3.68 -5.19 -15.73
C LYS A 167 -4.48 -3.93 -15.40
N PRO A 168 -5.81 -4.04 -15.23
CA PRO A 168 -6.63 -2.91 -14.78
C PRO A 168 -6.17 -2.40 -13.42
N ILE A 169 -6.08 -1.08 -13.25
CA ILE A 169 -5.73 -0.47 -11.96
C ILE A 169 -6.71 -0.89 -10.88
N ALA A 170 -8.01 -0.92 -11.19
CA ALA A 170 -9.06 -1.32 -10.27
C ALA A 170 -8.87 -2.74 -9.70
N LEU A 171 -8.34 -3.69 -10.47
CA LEU A 171 -8.00 -5.02 -9.99
C LEU A 171 -6.91 -4.97 -8.92
N ILE A 172 -5.86 -4.18 -9.15
CA ILE A 172 -4.74 -4.05 -8.21
C ILE A 172 -5.20 -3.32 -6.93
N GLN A 173 -6.01 -2.27 -7.07
CA GLN A 173 -6.61 -1.59 -5.92
C GLN A 173 -7.48 -2.53 -5.09
N GLN A 174 -8.27 -3.40 -5.73
CA GLN A 174 -9.04 -4.41 -5.00
C GLN A 174 -8.14 -5.40 -4.25
N LEU A 175 -7.01 -5.82 -4.83
CA LEU A 175 -6.01 -6.64 -4.14
C LEU A 175 -5.44 -5.92 -2.90
N MET A 176 -5.14 -4.63 -3.02
CA MET A 176 -4.65 -3.83 -1.90
C MET A 176 -5.68 -3.72 -0.76
N GLN A 177 -6.97 -3.66 -1.07
CA GLN A 177 -8.06 -3.63 -0.08
C GLN A 177 -8.21 -4.94 0.71
N LEU A 178 -7.60 -6.05 0.27
CA LEU A 178 -7.55 -7.29 1.05
C LEU A 178 -6.59 -7.22 2.24
N ILE A 179 -5.72 -6.21 2.28
CA ILE A 179 -4.77 -6.00 3.38
C ILE A 179 -5.51 -5.24 4.50
N PRO A 180 -5.84 -5.88 5.63
CA PRO A 180 -6.66 -5.23 6.65
C PRO A 180 -5.92 -4.11 7.36
N ASN A 181 -6.55 -2.93 7.45
CA ASN A 181 -6.22 -1.80 8.34
C ASN A 181 -4.75 -1.33 8.37
N LYS A 182 -3.99 -1.52 7.32
CA LYS A 182 -2.63 -0.97 7.23
C LYS A 182 -2.69 0.35 6.46
N LYS A 183 -2.17 1.40 7.07
CA LYS A 183 -2.02 2.73 6.44
C LYS A 183 -0.70 2.88 5.70
N GLU A 184 0.24 1.97 5.93
CA GLU A 184 1.57 1.95 5.33
C GLU A 184 2.02 0.53 5.05
N GLY A 185 2.94 0.37 4.12
CA GLY A 185 3.49 -0.92 3.74
C GLY A 185 4.28 -0.85 2.44
N ILE A 186 4.88 -1.95 2.06
CA ILE A 186 5.64 -2.09 0.80
C ILE A 186 4.89 -3.07 -0.10
N ILE A 187 4.63 -2.66 -1.34
CA ILE A 187 4.03 -3.50 -2.37
C ILE A 187 5.12 -3.85 -3.38
N LEU A 188 5.42 -5.15 -3.46
CA LEU A 188 6.43 -5.69 -4.36
C LEU A 188 5.75 -6.29 -5.59
N ASP A 189 6.21 -5.89 -6.78
CA ASP A 189 5.85 -6.48 -8.06
C ASP A 189 7.14 -6.77 -8.85
N PHE A 190 7.51 -8.04 -8.93
CA PHE A 190 8.77 -8.45 -9.57
C PHE A 190 8.62 -8.87 -11.03
N PHE A 191 7.45 -8.65 -11.63
CA PHE A 191 7.19 -8.70 -13.05
C PHE A 191 6.34 -7.50 -13.48
N SER A 192 6.81 -6.29 -13.20
CA SER A 192 6.00 -5.07 -13.21
C SER A 192 5.47 -4.66 -14.59
N GLY A 193 6.06 -5.15 -15.67
CA GLY A 193 5.62 -4.86 -17.03
C GLY A 193 5.46 -3.35 -17.26
N SER A 194 4.23 -2.93 -17.52
CA SER A 194 3.87 -1.53 -17.71
C SER A 194 3.70 -0.72 -16.41
N ALA A 195 4.12 -1.22 -15.25
CA ALA A 195 4.01 -0.57 -13.94
C ALA A 195 2.58 -0.22 -13.50
N SER A 196 1.61 -1.09 -13.81
CA SER A 196 0.21 -0.91 -13.33
C SER A 196 0.13 -0.85 -11.81
N THR A 197 0.96 -1.61 -11.12
CA THR A 197 1.03 -1.67 -9.65
C THR A 197 1.44 -0.34 -9.05
N ALA A 198 2.49 0.31 -9.56
CA ALA A 198 2.90 1.63 -9.06
C ALA A 198 1.81 2.68 -9.29
N HIS A 199 1.16 2.66 -10.46
CA HIS A 199 0.05 3.57 -10.74
C HIS A 199 -1.11 3.36 -9.75
N ALA A 200 -1.49 2.11 -9.47
CA ALA A 200 -2.52 1.79 -8.48
C ALA A 200 -2.13 2.27 -7.07
N VAL A 201 -0.86 2.09 -6.67
CA VAL A 201 -0.34 2.56 -5.37
C VAL A 201 -0.43 4.07 -5.24
N LEU A 202 -0.01 4.82 -6.25
CA LEU A 202 -0.11 6.29 -6.24
C LEU A 202 -1.57 6.75 -6.11
N GLN A 203 -2.49 6.16 -6.87
CA GLN A 203 -3.91 6.48 -6.76
C GLN A 203 -4.50 6.11 -5.41
N GLU A 204 -4.19 4.91 -4.89
CA GLU A 204 -4.71 4.47 -3.59
C GLU A 204 -4.19 5.36 -2.46
N ASN A 205 -2.90 5.70 -2.47
CA ASN A 205 -2.33 6.64 -1.49
C ASN A 205 -3.04 8.00 -1.51
N PHE A 206 -3.33 8.50 -2.71
CA PHE A 206 -4.05 9.77 -2.85
C PHE A 206 -5.49 9.68 -2.33
N ILE A 207 -6.25 8.63 -2.72
CA ILE A 207 -7.67 8.47 -2.34
C ILE A 207 -7.84 8.21 -0.84
N THR A 208 -6.97 7.39 -0.25
CA THR A 208 -7.14 6.89 1.13
C THR A 208 -6.22 7.56 2.14
N ASN A 209 -5.33 8.46 1.69
CA ASN A 209 -4.25 9.06 2.48
C ASN A 209 -3.35 8.00 3.17
N ASN A 210 -3.14 6.87 2.49
CA ASN A 210 -2.21 5.84 2.90
C ASN A 210 -0.79 6.17 2.45
N LYS A 211 0.21 5.50 3.04
CA LYS A 211 1.64 5.68 2.75
C LYS A 211 2.28 4.39 2.25
N TYR A 212 1.65 3.73 1.27
CA TYR A 212 2.24 2.57 0.65
C TYR A 212 3.43 2.97 -0.21
N LYS A 213 4.52 2.20 -0.11
CA LYS A 213 5.68 2.25 -1.03
C LYS A 213 5.57 1.11 -2.02
N PHE A 214 6.17 1.27 -3.20
CA PHE A 214 6.26 0.20 -4.18
C PHE A 214 7.72 -0.14 -4.49
N ILE A 215 7.97 -1.41 -4.79
CA ILE A 215 9.21 -1.92 -5.34
C ILE A 215 8.81 -2.69 -6.60
N LEU A 216 9.31 -2.23 -7.74
CA LEU A 216 9.04 -2.86 -9.03
C LEU A 216 10.33 -3.42 -9.62
N VAL A 217 10.29 -4.65 -10.08
CA VAL A 217 11.40 -5.28 -10.79
C VAL A 217 10.97 -5.59 -12.21
N GLN A 218 11.76 -5.15 -13.20
CA GLN A 218 11.52 -5.40 -14.61
C GLN A 218 12.84 -5.62 -15.33
N LEU A 219 12.90 -6.67 -16.09
CA LEU A 219 14.02 -6.90 -17.01
C LEU A 219 14.07 -5.81 -18.09
N LYS A 220 15.29 -5.48 -18.55
CA LYS A 220 15.49 -4.59 -19.69
C LYS A 220 15.16 -5.35 -20.99
N GLU A 221 13.88 -5.60 -21.20
CA GLU A 221 13.37 -6.28 -22.38
C GLU A 221 13.14 -5.29 -23.50
N GLU A 222 13.80 -5.51 -24.62
CA GLU A 222 13.70 -4.66 -25.81
C GLU A 222 12.50 -5.09 -26.67
N ILE A 223 11.76 -4.10 -27.15
CA ILE A 223 10.65 -4.33 -28.08
C ILE A 223 11.18 -4.36 -29.50
N LEU A 224 11.24 -5.57 -30.07
CA LEU A 224 11.77 -5.78 -31.41
C LEU A 224 10.67 -5.66 -32.48
N PRO A 225 10.99 -5.19 -33.70
CA PRO A 225 10.04 -5.00 -34.81
C PRO A 225 9.69 -6.31 -35.51
N THR A 226 9.39 -7.36 -34.76
CA THR A 226 9.15 -8.72 -35.26
C THR A 226 7.76 -8.89 -35.86
N THR A 227 6.76 -8.15 -35.39
CA THR A 227 5.38 -8.18 -35.89
C THR A 227 4.97 -6.80 -36.44
N LYS A 228 3.82 -6.76 -37.15
CA LYS A 228 3.25 -5.50 -37.65
C LYS A 228 2.85 -4.60 -36.48
N GLU A 229 2.24 -5.19 -35.45
CA GLU A 229 1.82 -4.51 -34.24
C GLU A 229 3.02 -3.88 -33.52
N ASN A 230 4.11 -4.62 -33.37
CA ASN A 230 5.34 -4.09 -32.76
C ASN A 230 5.94 -2.94 -33.57
N LYS A 231 5.92 -3.01 -34.90
CA LYS A 231 6.40 -1.91 -35.77
C LYS A 231 5.57 -0.63 -35.58
N GLU A 232 4.25 -0.76 -35.47
CA GLU A 232 3.36 0.36 -35.19
C GLU A 232 3.58 0.90 -33.78
N TYR A 233 3.80 0.02 -32.81
CA TYR A 233 4.06 0.37 -31.43
C TYR A 233 5.40 1.12 -31.27
N LEU A 234 6.43 0.68 -31.96
CA LEU A 234 7.74 1.38 -31.99
C LEU A 234 7.64 2.79 -32.56
N LYS A 235 6.77 3.02 -33.58
CA LYS A 235 6.51 4.38 -34.07
C LYS A 235 5.88 5.25 -32.98
N TYR A 236 4.87 4.73 -32.30
CA TYR A 236 4.25 5.41 -31.15
C TYR A 236 5.29 5.74 -30.07
N LEU A 237 6.13 4.79 -29.65
CA LEU A 237 7.17 5.04 -28.65
C LEU A 237 8.16 6.13 -29.10
N LYS A 238 8.53 6.16 -30.37
CA LYS A 238 9.41 7.19 -30.93
C LYS A 238 8.74 8.57 -30.89
N GLU A 239 7.46 8.67 -31.25
CA GLU A 239 6.69 9.92 -31.19
C GLU A 239 6.60 10.44 -29.75
N GLU A 240 6.40 9.53 -28.79
CA GLU A 240 6.35 9.84 -27.35
C GLU A 240 7.75 10.03 -26.72
N LYS A 241 8.85 9.87 -27.48
CA LYS A 241 10.25 9.94 -27.03
C LYS A 241 10.58 8.94 -25.92
N ILE A 242 9.96 7.77 -25.95
CA ILE A 242 10.20 6.66 -25.03
C ILE A 242 11.14 5.66 -25.69
N LEU A 243 12.17 5.24 -24.99
CA LEU A 243 13.07 4.18 -25.46
C LEU A 243 12.31 2.84 -25.55
N PRO A 244 12.64 1.97 -26.52
CA PRO A 244 11.89 0.77 -26.82
C PRO A 244 12.17 -0.39 -25.84
N PHE A 245 12.09 -0.10 -24.55
CA PHE A 245 12.25 -1.09 -23.48
C PHE A 245 11.02 -1.10 -22.58
N VAL A 246 10.59 -2.30 -22.16
CA VAL A 246 9.44 -2.45 -21.27
C VAL A 246 9.60 -1.63 -19.97
N SER A 247 10.82 -1.62 -19.40
CA SER A 247 11.12 -0.84 -18.19
C SER A 247 10.95 0.68 -18.39
N GLU A 248 11.26 1.22 -19.58
CA GLU A 248 11.11 2.64 -19.87
C GLU A 248 9.63 3.05 -19.97
N ILE A 249 8.80 2.17 -20.52
CA ILE A 249 7.35 2.36 -20.57
C ILE A 249 6.78 2.41 -19.14
N GLY A 250 7.22 1.50 -18.29
CA GLY A 250 6.82 1.49 -16.88
C GLY A 250 7.20 2.78 -16.14
N LYS A 251 8.42 3.25 -16.32
CA LYS A 251 8.89 4.54 -15.75
C LYS A 251 8.04 5.72 -16.22
N GLU A 252 7.75 5.77 -17.52
CA GLU A 252 6.94 6.84 -18.08
C GLU A 252 5.49 6.81 -17.56
N ARG A 253 4.92 5.62 -17.42
CA ARG A 253 3.59 5.48 -16.80
C ARG A 253 3.54 6.02 -15.37
N ILE A 254 4.55 5.74 -14.55
CA ILE A 254 4.62 6.24 -13.18
C ILE A 254 4.65 7.78 -13.18
N ARG A 255 5.47 8.39 -14.04
CA ARG A 255 5.57 9.85 -14.18
C ARG A 255 4.21 10.46 -14.56
N ARG A 256 3.55 9.89 -15.59
CA ARG A 256 2.24 10.36 -16.07
C ARG A 256 1.16 10.21 -15.00
N ALA A 257 1.16 9.10 -14.28
CA ALA A 257 0.20 8.86 -13.19
C ALA A 257 0.37 9.89 -12.06
N GLY A 258 1.59 10.12 -11.59
CA GLY A 258 1.87 11.12 -10.56
C GLY A 258 1.54 12.54 -11.02
N LYS A 259 1.93 12.91 -12.23
CA LYS A 259 1.64 14.22 -12.83
C LYS A 259 0.13 14.46 -12.91
N LYS A 260 -0.63 13.47 -13.41
CA LYS A 260 -2.09 13.57 -13.54
C LYS A 260 -2.76 13.78 -12.18
N ILE A 261 -2.34 13.05 -11.15
CA ILE A 261 -2.89 13.22 -9.78
C ILE A 261 -2.67 14.66 -9.30
N LYS A 262 -1.48 15.23 -9.52
CA LYS A 262 -1.17 16.61 -9.13
C LYS A 262 -1.96 17.65 -9.93
N GLU A 263 -2.09 17.47 -11.24
CA GLU A 263 -2.81 18.39 -12.12
C GLU A 263 -4.32 18.42 -11.84
N GLU A 264 -4.90 17.26 -11.56
CA GLU A 264 -6.34 17.17 -11.25
C GLU A 264 -6.68 17.66 -9.83
N ASN A 265 -5.69 17.72 -8.92
CA ASN A 265 -5.89 18.04 -7.51
C ASN A 265 -4.80 18.97 -6.94
N PRO A 266 -4.58 20.17 -7.51
CA PRO A 266 -3.43 21.02 -7.20
C PRO A 266 -3.36 21.47 -5.75
N GLU A 267 -4.49 21.72 -5.11
CA GLU A 267 -4.54 22.23 -3.74
C GLU A 267 -4.21 21.15 -2.69
N THR A 268 -4.61 19.91 -2.94
CA THR A 268 -4.46 18.81 -1.98
C THR A 268 -3.17 18.01 -2.16
N THR A 269 -2.43 18.24 -3.26
CA THR A 269 -1.27 17.44 -3.64
C THR A 269 0.07 18.18 -3.54
N LYS A 270 0.11 19.36 -2.90
CA LYS A 270 1.36 20.15 -2.76
C LYS A 270 2.52 19.31 -2.19
N GLU A 271 2.26 18.55 -1.14
CA GLU A 271 3.24 17.69 -0.47
C GLU A 271 3.14 16.21 -0.87
N PHE A 272 2.29 15.88 -1.85
CA PHE A 272 2.12 14.49 -2.25
C PHE A 272 3.33 13.99 -3.02
N ASP A 273 3.99 12.95 -2.47
CA ASP A 273 5.17 12.33 -3.08
C ASP A 273 4.77 11.48 -4.29
N ILE A 274 5.23 11.88 -5.46
CA ILE A 274 5.09 11.16 -6.73
C ILE A 274 6.44 10.64 -7.24
N GLY A 275 7.50 10.80 -6.45
CA GLY A 275 8.86 10.42 -6.82
C GLY A 275 9.08 8.91 -6.79
N PHE A 276 10.08 8.48 -7.54
CA PHE A 276 10.58 7.11 -7.47
C PHE A 276 12.05 7.08 -7.87
N ARG A 277 12.78 6.08 -7.38
CA ARG A 277 14.17 5.83 -7.77
C ARG A 277 14.25 4.73 -8.80
N VAL A 278 15.21 4.86 -9.69
CA VAL A 278 15.55 3.85 -10.68
C VAL A 278 16.95 3.33 -10.35
N LEU A 279 17.01 2.05 -10.04
CA LEU A 279 18.26 1.33 -9.80
C LEU A 279 18.44 0.29 -10.90
N LYS A 280 19.66 0.07 -11.32
CA LYS A 280 20.03 -0.99 -12.27
C LYS A 280 20.90 -1.98 -11.51
N ILE A 281 20.58 -3.26 -11.67
CA ILE A 281 21.47 -4.32 -11.20
C ILE A 281 22.62 -4.38 -12.20
N ASP A 282 23.83 -4.28 -11.69
CA ASP A 282 25.08 -4.33 -12.43
C ASP A 282 26.10 -5.13 -11.63
N GLU A 283 27.28 -5.31 -12.18
CA GLU A 283 28.41 -5.91 -11.50
C GLU A 283 28.91 -5.03 -10.35
N SER A 284 29.82 -5.57 -9.55
CA SER A 284 30.51 -4.83 -8.49
C SER A 284 31.09 -3.51 -8.96
N ASN A 285 31.07 -2.49 -8.10
CA ASN A 285 31.73 -1.21 -8.37
C ASN A 285 33.26 -1.34 -8.38
N MET A 286 33.77 -2.42 -7.79
CA MET A 286 35.20 -2.66 -7.67
C MET A 286 35.73 -3.46 -8.87
N LYS A 287 36.98 -3.22 -9.24
CA LYS A 287 37.70 -4.07 -10.18
C LYS A 287 37.94 -5.44 -9.56
N ASP A 288 37.80 -6.49 -10.37
CA ASP A 288 38.09 -7.85 -9.89
C ASP A 288 39.62 -8.00 -9.71
N VAL A 289 40.00 -8.36 -8.50
CA VAL A 289 41.42 -8.59 -8.15
C VAL A 289 41.65 -10.08 -8.03
N TYR A 290 41.63 -10.80 -9.13
CA TYR A 290 41.96 -12.23 -9.20
C TYR A 290 43.17 -12.42 -10.12
N TYR A 291 44.34 -11.94 -9.66
CA TYR A 291 45.57 -12.26 -10.35
C TYR A 291 46.35 -13.33 -9.57
N ALA A 292 46.68 -14.41 -10.24
CA ALA A 292 47.74 -15.29 -9.70
C ALA A 292 49.01 -14.47 -9.58
N ALA A 293 49.85 -14.76 -8.60
CA ALA A 293 51.10 -14.02 -8.37
C ALA A 293 52.00 -13.96 -9.58
N SER A 294 51.85 -14.89 -10.54
CA SER A 294 52.59 -14.96 -11.80
C SER A 294 52.05 -14.00 -12.91
N GLU A 295 50.92 -13.37 -12.69
CA GLU A 295 50.27 -12.49 -13.66
C GLU A 295 50.51 -11.00 -13.39
N TYR A 296 51.24 -10.67 -12.31
CA TYR A 296 51.63 -9.30 -11.99
C TYR A 296 52.83 -8.86 -12.87
N ASP A 297 52.63 -7.96 -13.78
CA ASP A 297 53.67 -7.20 -14.41
C ASP A 297 53.62 -5.71 -13.97
N GLN A 298 54.64 -4.93 -14.32
CA GLN A 298 54.73 -3.51 -13.92
C GLN A 298 53.54 -2.67 -14.43
N LYS A 299 52.96 -3.02 -15.60
CA LYS A 299 51.78 -2.33 -16.16
C LYS A 299 50.52 -2.64 -15.43
N ASN A 300 50.40 -3.84 -14.87
CA ASN A 300 49.25 -4.24 -14.06
C ASN A 300 49.27 -3.59 -12.66
N LEU A 301 50.46 -3.30 -12.12
CA LEU A 301 50.64 -2.54 -10.89
C LEU A 301 50.15 -1.09 -11.01
N ASP A 302 50.49 -0.42 -12.16
CA ASP A 302 49.96 0.93 -12.42
C ASP A 302 48.43 0.96 -12.58
N GLY A 303 47.84 -0.12 -13.04
CA GLY A 303 46.35 -0.29 -13.10
C GLY A 303 45.67 -0.50 -11.77
N LEU A 304 46.41 -0.77 -10.69
CA LEU A 304 45.88 -0.94 -9.30
C LEU A 304 45.75 0.39 -8.55
N GLU A 305 46.16 1.53 -9.14
CA GLU A 305 46.03 2.86 -8.52
C GLU A 305 44.56 3.20 -8.17
N SER A 306 43.60 2.63 -8.90
CA SER A 306 42.18 2.74 -8.57
C SER A 306 41.54 1.36 -8.58
N ASN A 307 41.02 0.98 -7.45
CA ASN A 307 40.22 -0.27 -7.26
C ASN A 307 38.78 -0.15 -7.77
N ILE A 308 38.37 1.04 -8.20
CA ILE A 308 37.02 1.34 -8.71
C ILE A 308 37.01 1.24 -10.24
N LYS A 309 35.94 0.69 -10.83
CA LYS A 309 35.72 0.62 -12.25
C LYS A 309 35.56 2.03 -12.83
N GLU A 310 36.08 2.30 -14.02
CA GLU A 310 36.14 3.65 -14.64
C GLU A 310 34.74 4.19 -15.01
N ASP A 311 33.78 3.30 -15.23
CA ASP A 311 32.42 3.65 -15.63
C ASP A 311 31.48 3.91 -14.42
N ARG A 312 32.00 3.91 -13.20
CA ARG A 312 31.24 4.16 -11.96
C ARG A 312 31.27 5.64 -11.59
N ASN A 313 30.10 6.14 -11.17
CA ASN A 313 29.96 7.51 -10.68
C ASN A 313 29.75 7.52 -9.14
N ASP A 314 29.78 8.71 -8.54
CA ASP A 314 29.66 8.87 -7.09
C ASP A 314 28.37 8.26 -6.50
N LEU A 315 27.26 8.29 -7.25
CA LEU A 315 26.01 7.69 -6.78
C LEU A 315 26.07 6.16 -6.80
N ASP A 316 26.77 5.56 -7.77
CA ASP A 316 26.99 4.10 -7.79
C ASP A 316 27.76 3.67 -6.54
N LEU A 317 28.78 4.44 -6.16
CA LEU A 317 29.58 4.20 -4.96
C LEU A 317 28.76 4.42 -3.68
N LEU A 318 27.99 5.51 -3.61
CA LEU A 318 27.10 5.80 -2.48
C LEU A 318 26.11 4.66 -2.26
N PHE A 319 25.38 4.26 -3.31
CA PHE A 319 24.40 3.20 -3.19
C PHE A 319 25.04 1.83 -2.94
N GLY A 320 26.24 1.56 -3.45
CA GLY A 320 27.04 0.40 -3.07
C GLY A 320 27.33 0.35 -1.56
N CYS A 321 27.76 1.47 -0.98
CA CYS A 321 27.98 1.58 0.46
C CYS A 321 26.70 1.41 1.28
N LEU A 322 25.56 1.93 0.81
CA LEU A 322 24.28 1.72 1.47
C LEU A 322 23.92 0.24 1.53
N LEU A 323 24.14 -0.51 0.44
CA LEU A 323 23.91 -1.95 0.39
C LEU A 323 24.84 -2.70 1.34
N ASP A 324 26.15 -2.39 1.34
CA ASP A 324 27.14 -3.01 2.22
C ASP A 324 26.80 -2.87 3.72
N TRP A 325 26.25 -1.72 4.08
CA TRP A 325 25.83 -1.46 5.48
C TRP A 325 24.37 -1.85 5.78
N GLY A 326 23.63 -2.40 4.80
CA GLY A 326 22.23 -2.77 4.98
C GLY A 326 21.31 -1.58 5.25
N LEU A 327 21.67 -0.39 4.74
CA LEU A 327 20.85 0.81 4.88
C LEU A 327 19.72 0.82 3.85
N PRO A 328 18.53 1.33 4.19
CA PRO A 328 17.42 1.42 3.25
C PRO A 328 17.80 2.27 2.03
N LEU A 329 17.48 1.82 0.81
CA LEU A 329 17.79 2.59 -0.40
C LEU A 329 16.77 3.71 -0.71
N SER A 330 15.71 3.83 0.09
CA SER A 330 14.56 4.72 -0.17
C SER A 330 14.61 6.06 0.59
N LEU A 331 15.55 6.26 1.51
CA LEU A 331 15.62 7.49 2.31
C LEU A 331 16.24 8.64 1.51
N PRO A 332 15.98 9.90 1.86
CA PRO A 332 16.45 11.06 1.13
C PRO A 332 17.98 11.20 1.16
N TYR A 333 18.55 11.79 0.14
CA TYR A 333 19.94 12.22 0.12
C TYR A 333 20.08 13.55 -0.59
N THR A 334 21.13 14.30 -0.22
CA THR A 334 21.56 15.52 -0.91
C THR A 334 22.99 15.39 -1.42
N SER A 335 23.33 16.19 -2.41
CA SER A 335 24.68 16.30 -2.94
C SER A 335 25.04 17.77 -2.98
N ASP A 336 25.89 18.19 -2.05
CA ASP A 336 26.29 19.57 -1.88
C ASP A 336 27.71 19.79 -2.41
N ILE A 337 27.98 20.92 -3.02
CA ILE A 337 29.31 21.28 -3.50
C ILE A 337 30.00 22.18 -2.48
N VAL A 338 31.12 21.73 -1.95
CA VAL A 338 31.98 22.50 -1.05
C VAL A 338 33.32 22.74 -1.72
N GLY A 339 33.54 23.96 -2.19
CA GLY A 339 34.67 24.27 -3.05
C GLY A 339 34.63 23.51 -4.37
N LYS A 340 35.58 22.59 -4.59
CA LYS A 340 35.62 21.69 -5.76
C LYS A 340 35.12 20.28 -5.46
N TYR A 341 34.68 20.00 -4.24
CA TYR A 341 34.34 18.67 -3.77
C TYR A 341 32.84 18.48 -3.66
N THR A 342 32.36 17.31 -4.02
CA THR A 342 30.94 16.91 -3.86
C THR A 342 30.80 16.09 -2.59
N ILE A 343 29.94 16.54 -1.68
CA ILE A 343 29.62 15.87 -0.43
C ILE A 343 28.20 15.31 -0.53
N HIS A 344 28.07 14.01 -0.46
CA HIS A 344 26.77 13.32 -0.43
C HIS A 344 26.36 13.09 1.03
N THR A 345 25.20 13.59 1.41
CA THR A 345 24.62 13.38 2.75
C THR A 345 23.36 12.53 2.62
N TYR A 346 23.36 11.36 3.20
CA TYR A 346 22.24 10.42 3.17
C TYR A 346 21.52 10.45 4.52
N ASN A 347 20.18 10.54 4.47
CA ASN A 347 19.26 10.52 5.63
C ASN A 347 19.76 11.41 6.79
N GLU A 348 19.95 12.70 6.50
CA GLU A 348 20.36 13.72 7.51
C GLU A 348 21.65 13.41 8.27
N GLY A 349 22.49 12.49 7.77
CA GLY A 349 23.78 12.16 8.35
C GLY A 349 23.97 10.70 8.80
N ASP A 350 23.05 9.80 8.45
CA ASP A 350 23.30 8.36 8.61
C ASP A 350 24.56 7.92 7.86
N LEU A 351 24.82 8.54 6.70
CA LEU A 351 26.04 8.39 5.96
C LEU A 351 26.40 9.69 5.24
N VAL A 352 27.65 10.12 5.35
CA VAL A 352 28.23 11.19 4.53
C VAL A 352 29.39 10.65 3.72
N ALA A 353 29.41 10.93 2.41
CA ALA A 353 30.41 10.43 1.51
C ALA A 353 31.03 11.56 0.67
N CYS A 354 32.34 11.46 0.42
CA CYS A 354 33.06 12.29 -0.52
C CYS A 354 34.00 11.39 -1.34
N PHE A 355 33.74 11.29 -2.64
CA PHE A 355 34.48 10.39 -3.55
C PHE A 355 35.42 11.14 -4.48
N ASN A 356 35.64 12.44 -4.27
CA ASN A 356 36.60 13.21 -5.04
C ASN A 356 38.04 12.78 -4.75
N GLU A 357 38.94 13.01 -5.69
CA GLU A 357 40.37 12.84 -5.51
C GLU A 357 40.96 14.00 -4.71
N ASP A 358 42.08 13.75 -4.02
CA ASP A 358 42.86 14.72 -3.27
C ASP A 358 41.96 15.61 -2.33
N VAL A 359 41.17 14.98 -1.51
CA VAL A 359 40.29 15.67 -0.56
C VAL A 359 41.14 16.40 0.47
N SER A 360 40.92 17.71 0.59
CA SER A 360 41.67 18.53 1.54
C SER A 360 41.25 18.21 3.02
N GLU A 361 42.20 18.43 3.93
CA GLU A 361 41.98 18.23 5.38
C GLU A 361 40.82 19.10 5.90
N ASP A 362 40.63 20.30 5.36
CA ASP A 362 39.54 21.21 5.77
C ASP A 362 38.17 20.62 5.44
N VAL A 363 38.01 19.96 4.30
CA VAL A 363 36.77 19.28 3.91
C VAL A 363 36.51 18.06 4.80
N VAL A 364 37.57 17.31 5.14
CA VAL A 364 37.46 16.18 6.09
C VAL A 364 36.99 16.69 7.45
N LYS A 365 37.54 17.82 7.95
CA LYS A 365 37.12 18.45 9.20
C LYS A 365 35.68 18.95 9.13
N GLU A 366 35.25 19.49 7.99
CA GLU A 366 33.89 19.93 7.79
C GLU A 366 32.90 18.75 7.84
N ILE A 367 33.24 17.65 7.18
CA ILE A 367 32.44 16.41 7.26
C ILE A 367 32.39 15.90 8.70
N ALA A 368 33.51 15.85 9.41
CA ALA A 368 33.58 15.38 10.80
C ALA A 368 32.75 16.28 11.75
N ARG A 369 32.69 17.59 11.52
CA ARG A 369 31.86 18.53 12.30
C ARG A 369 30.34 18.27 12.14
N LYS A 370 29.92 17.71 11.00
CA LYS A 370 28.51 17.25 10.82
C LYS A 370 28.15 16.06 11.69
N LYS A 371 29.14 15.41 12.31
CA LYS A 371 29.00 14.23 13.18
C LYS A 371 28.13 13.13 12.60
N PRO A 372 28.42 12.67 11.35
CA PRO A 372 27.64 11.62 10.74
C PRO A 372 27.81 10.30 11.50
N LEU A 373 26.84 9.38 11.39
CA LEU A 373 27.01 8.04 11.92
C LEU A 373 28.09 7.27 11.14
N ARG A 374 28.20 7.52 9.82
CA ARG A 374 29.18 6.91 8.92
C ARG A 374 29.77 7.93 7.97
N ALA A 375 31.07 7.84 7.75
CA ALA A 375 31.77 8.64 6.75
C ALA A 375 32.50 7.74 5.75
N VAL A 376 32.39 8.04 4.46
CA VAL A 376 33.03 7.24 3.39
C VAL A 376 33.85 8.12 2.47
N PHE A 377 35.05 7.62 2.19
CA PHE A 377 35.97 8.17 1.20
C PHE A 377 36.42 7.05 0.26
N ARG A 378 36.95 7.38 -0.90
CA ARG A 378 37.66 6.38 -1.71
C ARG A 378 39.18 6.46 -1.47
N ASP A 379 39.90 5.42 -1.79
CA ASP A 379 41.35 5.38 -1.56
C ASP A 379 42.07 6.50 -2.26
N SER A 380 41.74 6.80 -3.52
CA SER A 380 42.28 7.94 -4.30
C SER A 380 41.84 9.32 -3.79
N SER A 381 41.01 9.40 -2.75
CA SER A 381 40.76 10.67 -2.05
C SER A 381 41.97 11.17 -1.29
N PHE A 382 43.00 10.35 -1.10
CA PHE A 382 44.19 10.65 -0.32
C PHE A 382 45.44 10.46 -1.16
N SER A 383 46.30 11.50 -1.17
CA SER A 383 47.54 11.50 -1.98
C SER A 383 48.62 10.53 -1.46
N ASN A 384 48.49 10.07 -0.20
CA ASN A 384 49.43 9.12 0.41
C ASN A 384 48.83 8.49 1.68
N SER A 385 49.50 7.44 2.20
CA SER A 385 49.06 6.71 3.40
C SER A 385 49.00 7.59 4.67
N ALA A 386 49.88 8.60 4.77
CA ALA A 386 49.86 9.52 5.92
C ALA A 386 48.60 10.38 5.92
N SER A 387 48.14 10.88 4.78
CA SER A 387 46.90 11.62 4.65
C SER A 387 45.71 10.76 4.98
N LYS A 388 45.72 9.47 4.60
CA LYS A 388 44.67 8.51 4.95
C LYS A 388 44.59 8.25 6.48
N ILE A 389 45.72 8.07 7.14
CA ILE A 389 45.78 7.91 8.62
C ILE A 389 45.28 9.17 9.32
N ASN A 390 45.67 10.36 8.83
CA ASN A 390 45.25 11.63 9.39
C ASN A 390 43.72 11.82 9.38
N VAL A 391 43.03 11.30 8.38
CA VAL A 391 41.54 11.33 8.33
C VAL A 391 40.95 10.62 9.57
N PHE A 392 41.43 9.43 9.88
CA PHE A 392 40.94 8.67 11.03
C PHE A 392 41.21 9.42 12.36
N GLU A 393 42.37 10.06 12.49
CA GLU A 393 42.69 10.87 13.68
C GLU A 393 41.82 12.12 13.76
N ILE A 394 41.51 12.79 12.64
CA ILE A 394 40.59 13.94 12.62
C ILE A 394 39.20 13.52 13.12
N PHE A 395 38.65 12.41 12.60
CA PHE A 395 37.35 11.91 13.07
C PHE A 395 37.39 11.51 14.52
N LYS A 396 38.44 10.83 14.99
CA LYS A 396 38.61 10.46 16.40
C LYS A 396 38.63 11.66 17.33
N MET A 397 39.17 12.79 16.87
CA MET A 397 39.20 14.04 17.66
C MET A 397 37.87 14.81 17.62
N ILE A 398 37.20 14.86 16.45
CA ILE A 398 36.02 15.72 16.23
C ILE A 398 34.73 14.98 16.43
N SER A 399 34.65 13.72 15.98
CA SER A 399 33.45 12.88 16.00
C SER A 399 33.81 11.41 16.24
N PRO A 400 34.20 11.04 17.45
CA PRO A 400 34.73 9.71 17.78
C PRO A 400 33.70 8.57 17.55
N GLU A 401 32.40 8.90 17.54
CA GLU A 401 31.32 7.94 17.29
C GLU A 401 31.10 7.64 15.77
N THR A 402 31.73 8.42 14.89
CA THR A 402 31.58 8.21 13.43
C THR A 402 32.40 7.01 12.98
N SER A 403 31.72 6.04 12.32
CA SER A 403 32.42 4.94 11.65
C SER A 403 32.97 5.42 10.30
N VAL A 404 34.28 5.45 10.14
CA VAL A 404 34.96 5.88 8.91
C VAL A 404 35.36 4.67 8.09
N LYS A 405 35.03 4.66 6.78
CA LYS A 405 35.42 3.65 5.80
C LYS A 405 36.11 4.30 4.61
N VAL A 406 37.15 3.66 4.09
CA VAL A 406 37.79 3.98 2.82
C VAL A 406 37.57 2.77 1.90
N ILE A 407 37.05 3.03 0.71
CA ILE A 407 36.73 2.02 -0.32
C ILE A 407 37.66 2.12 -1.50
#